data_bde8a35480da7b0576d743dc7d11d0de
#
_entry.id   bde8a35480da7b0576d743dc7d11d0de
#
_cell.length_a   1.000
_cell.length_b   1.000
_cell.length_c   1.000
_cell.angle_alpha   90.00
_cell.angle_beta   90.00
_cell.angle_gamma   90.00
#
_symmetry.space_group_name_H-M   'P 1'
#
loop_
_entity.id
_entity.type
_entity.pdbx_description
1 polymer ?
#
loop_
_entity_poly.entity_id
_entity_poly.type
_entity_poly.pdbx_seq_one_letter_code
_entity_poly.pdbx_strand_id
1 'polypeptide(L)'
;EGYVPEPCVLAPEAITEYPGSLDLSPQLLLMVEDRSRWQATGADVDSSYSDGPRHLYDVHLADAPGWKVGGWPPWGRTDPSSRYCTVCEVQMVPLLTIASFEWDGGEGHSWAPSEEQAAARAAGTVGVCCRQTPSQPTKVEVGSTDNMQIYVCPTSPEHPHTDLIQ
;
A
#
# COMPACT_ATOMS: atom_id res chain seq x y z
N GLU A 1 12.41 18.39 22.07
CA GLU A 1 13.10 18.38 20.77
C GLU A 1 12.10 17.87 19.76
N GLY A 2 11.72 18.75 18.81
CA GLY A 2 10.81 18.33 17.74
C GLY A 2 11.52 17.37 16.79
N TYR A 3 10.85 16.28 16.42
CA TYR A 3 11.33 15.38 15.39
C TYR A 3 11.29 16.13 14.04
N VAL A 4 12.44 16.40 13.48
CA VAL A 4 12.56 16.93 12.12
C VAL A 4 13.20 15.82 11.28
N PRO A 5 12.47 15.24 10.32
CA PRO A 5 13.04 14.22 9.45
C PRO A 5 14.20 14.81 8.65
N GLU A 6 15.23 14.01 8.43
CA GLU A 6 16.32 14.40 7.53
C GLU A 6 15.77 14.51 6.10
N PRO A 7 16.16 15.57 5.36
CA PRO A 7 15.78 15.66 3.95
C PRO A 7 16.27 14.43 3.18
N CYS A 8 15.38 13.81 2.44
CA CYS A 8 15.74 12.73 1.52
C CYS A 8 15.19 13.01 0.12
N VAL A 9 15.78 12.37 -0.87
CA VAL A 9 15.30 12.43 -2.25
C VAL A 9 14.62 11.12 -2.55
N LEU A 10 13.33 11.19 -2.86
CA LEU A 10 12.58 10.04 -3.35
C LEU A 10 12.76 9.95 -4.86
N ALA A 11 13.03 8.77 -5.37
CA ALA A 11 13.10 8.47 -6.80
C ALA A 11 11.79 7.81 -7.22
N PRO A 12 10.76 8.58 -7.64
CA PRO A 12 9.45 8.01 -7.93
C PRO A 12 9.51 7.12 -9.17
N GLU A 13 8.86 5.97 -9.08
CA GLU A 13 8.68 5.03 -10.17
C GLU A 13 7.18 4.93 -10.52
N ALA A 14 6.87 4.89 -11.82
CA ALA A 14 5.50 4.69 -12.27
C ALA A 14 5.15 3.21 -12.20
N ILE A 15 4.09 2.89 -11.47
CA ILE A 15 3.60 1.52 -11.31
C ILE A 15 2.15 1.39 -11.74
N THR A 16 1.72 0.19 -12.03
CA THR A 16 0.30 -0.16 -12.18
C THR A 16 -0.17 -0.80 -10.87
N GLU A 17 -1.18 -0.20 -10.27
CA GLU A 17 -1.80 -0.67 -9.03
C GLU A 17 -3.27 -1.02 -9.30
N TYR A 18 -3.76 -2.06 -8.65
CA TYR A 18 -5.16 -2.45 -8.69
C TYR A 18 -5.83 -2.08 -7.36
N PRO A 19 -7.17 -1.93 -7.34
CA PRO A 19 -7.89 -1.67 -6.09
C PRO A 19 -7.66 -2.80 -5.09
N GLY A 20 -7.51 -2.47 -3.83
CA GLY A 20 -7.45 -3.45 -2.74
C GLY A 20 -8.70 -4.32 -2.70
N SER A 21 -8.62 -5.49 -2.12
CA SER A 21 -9.74 -6.44 -2.07
C SER A 21 -11.01 -5.85 -1.42
N LEU A 22 -10.85 -4.86 -0.55
CA LEU A 22 -11.96 -4.15 0.08
C LEU A 22 -12.66 -3.15 -0.86
N ASP A 23 -12.00 -2.70 -1.92
CA ASP A 23 -12.56 -1.80 -2.92
C ASP A 23 -13.15 -2.54 -4.13
N LEU A 24 -13.01 -3.86 -4.18
CA LEU A 24 -13.53 -4.66 -5.28
C LEU A 24 -15.06 -4.75 -5.24
N SER A 25 -15.68 -4.75 -6.42
CA SER A 25 -17.08 -5.14 -6.51
C SER A 25 -17.28 -6.59 -6.05
N PRO A 26 -18.48 -6.96 -5.54
CA PRO A 26 -18.74 -8.32 -5.10
C PRO A 26 -18.44 -9.39 -6.17
N GLN A 27 -18.67 -9.08 -7.45
CA GLN A 27 -18.39 -9.98 -8.56
C GLN A 27 -16.88 -10.20 -8.75
N LEU A 28 -16.09 -9.14 -8.67
CA LEU A 28 -14.63 -9.24 -8.78
C LEU A 28 -14.03 -9.93 -7.56
N LEU A 29 -14.55 -9.65 -6.38
CA LEU A 29 -14.11 -10.34 -5.16
C LEU A 29 -14.34 -11.85 -5.24
N LEU A 30 -15.52 -12.29 -5.72
CA LEU A 30 -15.77 -13.72 -5.97
C LEU A 30 -14.81 -14.33 -6.97
N MET A 31 -14.38 -13.57 -8.00
CA MET A 31 -13.39 -14.04 -8.95
C MET A 31 -11.99 -14.15 -8.34
N VAL A 32 -11.63 -13.23 -7.44
CA VAL A 32 -10.36 -13.27 -6.70
C VAL A 32 -10.36 -14.46 -5.74
N GLU A 33 -11.47 -14.71 -5.05
CA GLU A 33 -11.58 -15.80 -4.06
C GLU A 33 -11.72 -17.20 -4.68
N ASP A 34 -11.88 -17.30 -6.00
CA ASP A 34 -11.91 -18.57 -6.71
C ASP A 34 -10.53 -19.23 -6.78
N ARG A 35 -10.29 -20.15 -5.87
CA ARG A 35 -9.02 -20.90 -5.75
C ARG A 35 -8.62 -21.64 -7.02
N SER A 36 -9.59 -22.11 -7.81
CA SER A 36 -9.31 -22.85 -9.03
C SER A 36 -8.55 -22.01 -10.06
N ARG A 37 -8.80 -20.71 -10.07
CA ARG A 37 -8.09 -19.75 -10.93
C ARG A 37 -6.63 -19.60 -10.54
N TRP A 38 -6.35 -19.49 -9.24
CA TRP A 38 -4.98 -19.38 -8.72
C TRP A 38 -4.20 -20.67 -8.95
N GLN A 39 -4.81 -21.82 -8.67
CA GLN A 39 -4.18 -23.12 -8.94
C GLN A 39 -3.86 -23.31 -10.41
N ALA A 40 -4.69 -22.80 -11.31
CA ALA A 40 -4.43 -22.84 -12.75
C ALA A 40 -3.18 -22.03 -13.17
N THR A 41 -2.76 -21.06 -12.36
CA THR A 41 -1.49 -20.30 -12.57
C THR A 41 -0.28 -20.99 -11.93
N GLY A 42 -0.47 -22.08 -11.22
CA GLY A 42 0.57 -22.76 -10.47
C GLY A 42 0.83 -22.18 -9.07
N ALA A 43 0.01 -21.24 -8.63
CA ALA A 43 0.09 -20.71 -7.27
C ALA A 43 -0.32 -21.78 -6.26
N ASP A 44 0.49 -21.96 -5.22
CA ASP A 44 0.13 -22.78 -4.07
C ASP A 44 -0.80 -21.97 -3.17
N VAL A 45 -2.08 -22.28 -3.23
CA VAL A 45 -3.11 -21.54 -2.50
C VAL A 45 -3.61 -22.40 -1.37
N ASP A 46 -3.14 -22.13 -0.18
CA ASP A 46 -3.59 -22.79 1.04
C ASP A 46 -4.93 -22.19 1.56
N SER A 47 -5.49 -22.88 2.54
CA SER A 47 -6.68 -22.46 3.28
C SER A 47 -6.35 -21.50 4.44
N SER A 48 -5.08 -21.26 4.73
CA SER A 48 -4.63 -20.31 5.74
C SER A 48 -4.93 -18.88 5.33
N TYR A 49 -5.09 -18.00 6.28
CA TYR A 49 -5.34 -16.57 6.01
C TYR A 49 -4.20 -15.92 5.24
N SER A 50 -2.95 -16.32 5.53
CA SER A 50 -1.74 -15.75 4.93
C SER A 50 -1.48 -16.22 3.50
N ASP A 51 -2.09 -17.35 3.06
CA ASP A 51 -1.85 -17.93 1.74
C ASP A 51 -3.14 -18.08 0.94
N GLY A 52 -4.20 -17.43 1.41
CA GLY A 52 -5.50 -17.42 0.74
C GLY A 52 -5.52 -16.52 -0.50
N PRO A 53 -6.41 -16.77 -1.46
CA PRO A 53 -6.50 -16.02 -2.73
C PRO A 53 -6.56 -14.52 -2.54
N ARG A 54 -7.34 -14.07 -1.56
CA ARG A 54 -7.51 -12.65 -1.26
C ARG A 54 -6.21 -12.00 -0.79
N HIS A 55 -5.48 -12.66 0.12
CA HIS A 55 -4.20 -12.16 0.59
C HIS A 55 -3.15 -12.11 -0.53
N LEU A 56 -3.08 -13.16 -1.36
CA LEU A 56 -2.20 -13.17 -2.53
C LEU A 56 -2.54 -12.04 -3.51
N TYR A 57 -3.83 -11.76 -3.71
CA TYR A 57 -4.26 -10.65 -4.54
C TYR A 57 -3.77 -9.31 -3.98
N ASP A 58 -4.01 -9.05 -2.69
CA ASP A 58 -3.65 -7.79 -2.05
C ASP A 58 -2.12 -7.58 -2.07
N VAL A 59 -1.33 -8.59 -1.75
CA VAL A 59 0.13 -8.51 -1.68
C VAL A 59 0.79 -8.39 -3.06
N HIS A 60 0.28 -9.07 -4.08
CA HIS A 60 0.96 -9.16 -5.37
C HIS A 60 0.40 -8.23 -6.45
N LEU A 61 -0.84 -7.78 -6.33
CA LEU A 61 -1.52 -7.01 -7.38
C LEU A 61 -2.08 -5.67 -6.90
N ALA A 62 -2.49 -5.61 -5.64
CA ALA A 62 -3.05 -4.41 -5.03
C ALA A 62 -2.05 -3.79 -4.04
N ASP A 63 -2.50 -2.84 -3.27
CA ASP A 63 -1.85 -2.30 -2.07
C ASP A 63 -0.34 -2.03 -2.22
N ALA A 64 0.05 -1.31 -3.28
CA ALA A 64 1.43 -0.85 -3.41
C ALA A 64 1.84 -0.10 -2.13
N PRO A 65 2.81 -0.63 -1.36
CA PRO A 65 3.21 -0.04 -0.09
C PRO A 65 4.03 1.23 -0.29
N GLY A 66 4.24 1.95 0.79
CA GLY A 66 5.12 3.10 0.82
C GLY A 66 4.45 4.41 0.41
N TRP A 67 5.30 5.40 0.15
CA TRP A 67 4.86 6.71 -0.29
C TRP A 67 4.43 6.64 -1.75
N LYS A 68 3.21 7.09 -2.03
CA LYS A 68 2.69 7.08 -3.41
C LYS A 68 1.82 8.29 -3.71
N VAL A 69 1.85 8.72 -4.97
CA VAL A 69 1.01 9.79 -5.51
C VAL A 69 -0.12 9.16 -6.30
N GLY A 70 -1.36 9.46 -5.92
CA GLY A 70 -2.54 8.81 -6.48
C GLY A 70 -2.70 7.36 -6.04
N GLY A 71 -3.28 6.54 -6.89
CA GLY A 71 -3.52 5.12 -6.61
C GLY A 71 -4.67 4.86 -5.66
N TRP A 72 -4.68 3.68 -5.05
CA TRP A 72 -5.71 3.23 -4.13
C TRP A 72 -5.26 3.39 -2.68
N PRO A 73 -6.17 3.75 -1.76
CA PRO A 73 -5.83 3.80 -0.34
C PRO A 73 -5.54 2.39 0.20
N PRO A 74 -4.43 2.19 0.92
CA PRO A 74 -4.22 0.94 1.63
C PRO A 74 -5.11 0.92 2.88
N TRP A 75 -6.19 0.13 2.85
CA TRP A 75 -7.11 0.00 3.98
C TRP A 75 -6.56 -0.97 5.03
N GLY A 76 -6.25 -0.47 6.21
CA GLY A 76 -5.68 -1.27 7.29
C GLY A 76 -6.59 -1.38 8.51
N ARG A 77 -6.88 -0.25 9.16
CA ARG A 77 -7.66 -0.21 10.41
C ARG A 77 -9.11 0.16 10.22
N THR A 78 -9.45 0.73 9.09
CA THR A 78 -10.81 1.18 8.79
C THR A 78 -11.31 0.55 7.50
N ASP A 79 -12.62 0.37 7.40
CA ASP A 79 -13.26 0.02 6.15
C ASP A 79 -13.16 1.16 5.13
N PRO A 80 -13.25 0.88 3.83
CA PRO A 80 -13.29 1.88 2.78
C PRO A 80 -14.35 2.95 3.07
N SER A 81 -13.93 4.21 3.05
CA SER A 81 -14.79 5.33 3.39
C SER A 81 -14.63 6.46 2.37
N SER A 82 -15.71 6.74 1.65
CA SER A 82 -15.75 7.84 0.70
C SER A 82 -15.63 9.20 1.40
N ARG A 83 -14.80 10.07 0.84
CA ARG A 83 -14.64 11.46 1.25
C ARG A 83 -15.31 12.37 0.25
N TYR A 84 -15.96 13.43 0.71
CA TYR A 84 -16.66 14.38 -0.13
C TYR A 84 -16.16 15.79 0.12
N CYS A 85 -16.00 16.55 -0.95
CA CYS A 85 -15.60 17.95 -0.89
C CYS A 85 -16.69 18.77 -0.19
N THR A 86 -16.31 19.56 0.80
CA THR A 86 -17.25 20.39 1.57
C THR A 86 -17.77 21.59 0.78
N VAL A 87 -17.19 21.89 -0.39
CA VAL A 87 -17.58 23.02 -1.24
C VAL A 87 -18.51 22.59 -2.37
N CYS A 88 -18.24 21.47 -3.04
CA CYS A 88 -19.00 21.04 -4.23
C CYS A 88 -19.62 19.64 -4.10
N GLU A 89 -19.46 19.00 -2.95
CA GLU A 89 -20.03 17.68 -2.63
C GLU A 89 -19.60 16.55 -3.57
N VAL A 90 -18.60 16.78 -4.42
CA VAL A 90 -18.02 15.74 -5.29
C VAL A 90 -17.13 14.83 -4.46
N GLN A 91 -17.16 13.54 -4.77
CA GLN A 91 -16.27 12.56 -4.14
C GLN A 91 -14.80 12.94 -4.39
N MET A 92 -14.03 13.00 -3.33
CA MET A 92 -12.61 13.30 -3.37
C MET A 92 -11.81 12.08 -3.80
N VAL A 93 -10.62 12.34 -4.34
CA VAL A 93 -9.69 11.30 -4.79
C VAL A 93 -8.42 11.33 -3.96
N PRO A 94 -7.76 10.17 -3.75
CA PRO A 94 -6.45 10.13 -3.12
C PRO A 94 -5.43 10.92 -3.93
N LEU A 95 -4.69 11.80 -3.27
CA LEU A 95 -3.57 12.54 -3.87
C LEU A 95 -2.24 11.95 -3.47
N LEU A 96 -2.06 11.70 -2.18
CA LEU A 96 -0.79 11.31 -1.61
C LEU A 96 -1.02 10.34 -0.45
N THR A 97 -0.29 9.25 -0.45
CA THR A 97 -0.10 8.40 0.73
C THR A 97 1.27 8.66 1.31
N ILE A 98 1.32 8.98 2.59
CA ILE A 98 2.52 9.12 3.40
C ILE A 98 2.57 7.89 4.30
N ALA A 99 3.54 7.03 4.04
CA ALA A 99 3.66 5.76 4.75
C ALA A 99 4.76 5.81 5.82
N SER A 100 4.57 5.05 6.88
CA SER A 100 5.63 4.83 7.87
C SER A 100 6.71 3.89 7.34
N PHE A 101 6.41 3.09 6.31
CA PHE A 101 7.33 2.15 5.69
C PHE A 101 7.24 2.22 4.18
N GLU A 102 8.35 1.90 3.49
CA GLU A 102 8.42 1.84 2.02
C GLU A 102 8.10 0.45 1.46
N TRP A 103 7.84 -0.53 2.31
CA TRP A 103 7.42 -1.86 1.90
C TRP A 103 6.57 -2.52 2.98
N ASP A 104 5.78 -3.50 2.60
CA ASP A 104 4.77 -4.13 3.44
C ASP A 104 5.31 -5.05 4.55
N GLY A 105 6.62 -5.28 4.58
CA GLY A 105 7.24 -6.23 5.51
C GLY A 105 6.92 -7.68 5.23
N GLY A 106 6.17 -7.95 4.18
CA GLY A 106 5.77 -9.28 3.76
C GLY A 106 6.81 -9.99 2.91
N GLU A 107 6.41 -11.10 2.31
CA GLU A 107 7.27 -11.91 1.44
C GLU A 107 7.56 -11.25 0.09
N GLY A 108 6.85 -10.17 -0.22
CA GLY A 108 6.96 -9.41 -1.46
C GLY A 108 8.13 -8.43 -1.46
N HIS A 109 9.35 -8.90 -1.39
CA HIS A 109 10.57 -8.06 -1.45
C HIS A 109 10.68 -7.18 -2.71
N SER A 110 9.72 -7.25 -3.59
CA SER A 110 9.67 -6.45 -4.83
C SER A 110 9.56 -4.95 -4.58
N TRP A 111 9.01 -4.55 -3.43
CA TRP A 111 8.79 -3.15 -3.07
C TRP A 111 9.88 -2.53 -2.21
N ALA A 112 10.79 -3.34 -1.67
CA ALA A 112 11.91 -2.80 -0.90
C ALA A 112 12.82 -1.93 -1.79
N PRO A 113 13.37 -0.82 -1.27
CA PRO A 113 14.32 0.01 -2.00
C PRO A 113 15.46 -0.81 -2.62
N SER A 114 15.89 -0.44 -3.82
CA SER A 114 16.87 -1.22 -4.59
C SER A 114 18.19 -1.42 -3.85
N GLU A 115 18.58 -0.43 -3.06
CA GLU A 115 19.80 -0.46 -2.24
C GLU A 115 19.68 -1.51 -1.13
N GLU A 116 18.52 -1.64 -0.50
CA GLU A 116 18.26 -2.63 0.54
C GLU A 116 18.17 -4.03 -0.05
N GLN A 117 17.52 -4.17 -1.22
CA GLN A 117 17.52 -5.43 -1.94
C GLN A 117 18.95 -5.86 -2.32
N ALA A 118 19.78 -4.93 -2.78
CA ALA A 118 21.17 -5.21 -3.11
C ALA A 118 21.97 -5.62 -1.87
N ALA A 119 21.79 -4.93 -0.75
CA ALA A 119 22.42 -5.26 0.52
C ALA A 119 21.99 -6.64 1.04
N ALA A 120 20.72 -6.98 0.98
CA ALA A 120 20.18 -8.27 1.37
C ALA A 120 20.73 -9.41 0.50
N ARG A 121 20.83 -9.20 -0.82
CA ARG A 121 21.46 -10.16 -1.74
C ARG A 121 22.94 -10.37 -1.42
N ALA A 122 23.68 -9.29 -1.15
CA ALA A 122 25.10 -9.36 -0.80
C ALA A 122 25.35 -10.07 0.53
N ALA A 123 24.43 -9.93 1.49
CA ALA A 123 24.48 -10.61 2.79
C ALA A 123 23.99 -12.07 2.73
N GLY A 124 23.46 -12.54 1.59
CA GLY A 124 22.87 -13.87 1.45
C GLY A 124 21.59 -14.07 2.27
N THR A 125 20.92 -12.99 2.60
CA THR A 125 19.68 -12.99 3.40
C THR A 125 18.42 -12.93 2.55
N VAL A 126 18.54 -12.99 1.24
CA VAL A 126 17.41 -13.06 0.31
C VAL A 126 16.61 -14.33 0.57
N GLY A 127 15.33 -14.18 0.88
CA GLY A 127 14.45 -15.30 1.25
C GLY A 127 14.41 -15.65 2.74
N VAL A 128 15.16 -14.94 3.58
CA VAL A 128 14.95 -14.97 5.03
C VAL A 128 13.77 -14.08 5.36
N CYS A 129 12.62 -14.71 5.33
CA CYS A 129 11.31 -14.13 5.60
C CYS A 129 11.27 -13.18 6.81
N CYS A 130 10.59 -12.05 6.62
CA CYS A 130 9.60 -11.46 7.53
C CYS A 130 10.05 -10.93 8.91
N ARG A 131 11.32 -10.93 9.26
CA ARG A 131 11.76 -10.37 10.55
C ARG A 131 12.75 -9.22 10.42
N GLN A 132 12.95 -8.73 9.22
CA GLN A 132 13.73 -7.51 9.04
C GLN A 132 12.83 -6.33 9.35
N THR A 133 13.37 -5.35 10.05
CA THR A 133 12.68 -4.08 10.27
C THR A 133 12.31 -3.50 8.91
N PRO A 134 11.04 -3.14 8.68
CA PRO A 134 10.63 -2.52 7.43
C PRO A 134 11.47 -1.30 7.11
N SER A 135 11.69 -1.04 5.83
CA SER A 135 12.45 0.12 5.38
C SER A 135 11.77 1.43 5.76
N GLN A 136 12.49 2.32 6.39
CA GLN A 136 12.05 3.66 6.77
C GLN A 136 13.03 4.72 6.24
N PRO A 137 13.22 4.83 4.92
CA PRO A 137 14.21 5.75 4.37
C PRO A 137 13.90 7.22 4.67
N THR A 138 12.63 7.56 4.80
CA THR A 138 12.18 8.92 5.16
C THR A 138 12.26 9.19 6.66
N LYS A 139 12.37 8.16 7.49
CA LYS A 139 12.24 8.23 8.96
C LYS A 139 10.95 8.92 9.43
N VAL A 140 9.95 8.99 8.58
CA VAL A 140 8.62 9.47 8.95
C VAL A 140 7.84 8.32 9.55
N GLU A 141 7.29 8.54 10.73
CA GLU A 141 6.38 7.62 11.39
C GLU A 141 5.03 8.31 11.57
N VAL A 142 4.00 7.73 11.01
CA VAL A 142 2.63 8.20 11.12
C VAL A 142 1.92 7.37 12.19
N GLY A 143 1.38 8.05 13.21
CA GLY A 143 0.66 7.36 14.28
C GLY A 143 1.50 6.28 14.96
N SER A 144 1.00 5.07 14.97
CA SER A 144 1.71 3.87 15.45
C SER A 144 1.99 2.93 14.28
N THR A 145 2.87 3.35 13.38
CA THR A 145 3.19 2.61 12.14
C THR A 145 2.07 2.60 11.08
N ASP A 146 1.23 3.61 11.12
CA ASP A 146 0.10 3.80 10.20
C ASP A 146 0.53 4.49 8.90
N ASN A 147 -0.46 4.73 8.03
CA ASN A 147 -0.32 5.55 6.83
C ASN A 147 -1.24 6.77 6.95
N MET A 148 -0.81 7.91 6.42
CA MET A 148 -1.65 9.08 6.23
C MET A 148 -1.99 9.21 4.75
N GLN A 149 -3.27 9.36 4.45
CA GLN A 149 -3.76 9.60 3.09
C GLN A 149 -4.32 11.01 3.00
N ILE A 150 -3.89 11.75 2.00
CA ILE A 150 -4.40 13.08 1.68
C ILE A 150 -5.31 12.97 0.47
N TYR A 151 -6.53 13.48 0.62
CA TYR A 151 -7.57 13.50 -0.41
C TYR A 151 -7.79 14.92 -0.92
N VAL A 152 -7.99 15.04 -2.21
CA VAL A 152 -8.27 16.33 -2.88
C VAL A 152 -9.53 16.26 -3.69
N CYS A 153 -10.11 17.43 -3.90
CA CYS A 153 -11.26 17.60 -4.79
C CYS A 153 -10.79 17.52 -6.25
N PRO A 154 -11.34 16.59 -7.07
CA PRO A 154 -10.96 16.51 -8.48
C PRO A 154 -11.47 17.67 -9.32
N THR A 155 -12.41 18.48 -8.80
CA THR A 155 -12.98 19.64 -9.51
C THR A 155 -12.08 20.86 -9.41
N SER A 156 -11.43 21.08 -8.25
CA SER A 156 -10.55 22.24 -8.06
C SER A 156 -9.52 21.96 -6.96
N PRO A 157 -8.24 22.24 -7.21
CA PRO A 157 -7.20 22.13 -6.19
C PRO A 157 -7.31 23.20 -5.09
N GLU A 158 -8.08 24.26 -5.33
CA GLU A 158 -8.34 25.34 -4.36
C GLU A 158 -9.37 24.94 -3.29
N HIS A 159 -10.12 23.86 -3.52
CA HIS A 159 -11.05 23.34 -2.54
C HIS A 159 -10.28 22.68 -1.39
N PRO A 160 -10.83 22.68 -0.16
CA PRO A 160 -10.19 22.07 0.98
C PRO A 160 -9.86 20.59 0.73
N HIS A 161 -8.67 20.19 1.13
CA HIS A 161 -8.28 18.79 1.21
C HIS A 161 -8.70 18.17 2.55
N THR A 162 -8.69 16.85 2.65
CA THR A 162 -8.88 16.13 3.91
C THR A 162 -7.82 15.03 4.03
N ASP A 163 -7.58 14.59 5.25
CA ASP A 163 -6.67 13.50 5.56
C ASP A 163 -7.37 12.36 6.28
N LEU A 164 -6.74 11.21 6.25
CA LEU A 164 -7.12 10.02 7.00
C LEU A 164 -5.86 9.30 7.44
N ILE A 165 -5.77 8.96 8.72
CA ILE A 165 -4.70 8.10 9.27
C ILE A 165 -5.29 6.72 9.54
N GLN A 166 -4.62 5.68 9.05
CA GLN A 166 -5.02 4.29 9.22
C GLN A 166 -3.86 3.32 9.08
#